data_0c993a51c41bb35fe370316c044002f9
#
_entry.id   0c993a51c41bb35fe370316c044002f9
#
_cell.length_a   1.000
_cell.length_b   1.000
_cell.length_c   1.000
_cell.angle_alpha   90.00
_cell.angle_beta   90.00
_cell.angle_gamma   90.00
#
_symmetry.space_group_name_H-M   'P 1'
#
loop_
_entity.id
_entity.type
_entity.pdbx_description
1 polymer ?
#
loop_
_entity_poly.entity_id
_entity_poly.type
_entity_poly.pdbx_seq_one_letter_code
_entity_poly.pdbx_strand_id
1 'polypeptide(L)'
;SNTIGKKESVFGQDIDGDGSTFDVNNITVTAVSTDTSTTANTAVTLSKDSQGGLYITKGSTNIMIVDSNDAAVAFDWSQTWAGETRTSIAYAVEGIDSDSDNTIDKYKLAVKHELKNNSSNAVTNQWQTIEISTAGVVDWSTETFGEAKLHEADLNQDLDGDGSIWS
;
A
#
# COMPACT_ATOMS: atom_id res chain seq x y z
N SER A 1 16.00 11.43 4.76
CA SER A 1 15.09 10.99 3.71
C SER A 1 15.15 9.48 3.57
N ASN A 2 13.99 8.82 3.42
CA ASN A 2 13.86 7.36 3.39
C ASN A 2 14.72 6.65 2.32
N THR A 3 15.08 7.35 1.25
CA THR A 3 15.94 6.80 0.19
C THR A 3 17.39 6.61 0.65
N ILE A 4 17.92 7.52 1.48
CA ILE A 4 19.26 7.38 2.05
C ILE A 4 19.27 6.25 3.08
N GLY A 5 18.27 6.20 3.97
CA GLY A 5 18.15 5.15 4.98
C GLY A 5 18.09 3.73 4.40
N LYS A 6 17.38 3.52 3.27
CA LYS A 6 17.39 2.22 2.59
C LYS A 6 18.78 1.82 2.09
N LYS A 7 19.58 2.79 1.62
CA LYS A 7 20.98 2.56 1.22
C LYS A 7 21.87 2.29 2.43
N GLU A 8 21.64 2.97 3.55
CA GLU A 8 22.34 2.73 4.81
C GLU A 8 22.13 1.31 5.31
N SER A 9 20.88 0.81 5.27
CA SER A 9 20.55 -0.58 5.63
C SER A 9 21.33 -1.60 4.77
N VAL A 10 21.48 -1.33 3.46
CA VAL A 10 22.23 -2.23 2.55
C VAL A 10 23.72 -2.20 2.85
N PHE A 11 24.29 -1.05 3.18
CA PHE A 11 25.72 -0.90 3.44
C PHE A 11 26.11 -1.06 4.90
N GLY A 12 25.13 -1.07 5.83
CA GLY A 12 25.39 -1.10 7.26
C GLY A 12 26.16 0.12 7.76
N GLN A 13 26.04 1.27 7.08
CA GLN A 13 26.76 2.51 7.37
C GLN A 13 25.80 3.68 7.43
N ASP A 14 26.00 4.55 8.42
CA ASP A 14 25.37 5.85 8.51
C ASP A 14 25.95 6.77 7.43
N ILE A 15 25.20 6.95 6.33
CA ILE A 15 25.67 7.67 5.13
C ILE A 15 25.38 9.17 5.24
N ASP A 16 24.29 9.55 5.94
CA ASP A 16 23.89 10.94 6.09
C ASP A 16 24.33 11.57 7.42
N GLY A 17 24.92 10.78 8.31
CA GLY A 17 25.50 11.26 9.57
C GLY A 17 24.47 11.61 10.64
N ASP A 18 23.25 11.05 10.56
CA ASP A 18 22.19 11.31 11.55
C ASP A 18 22.33 10.46 12.83
N GLY A 19 23.30 9.56 12.86
CA GLY A 19 23.61 8.70 13.99
C GLY A 19 22.88 7.36 13.98
N SER A 20 22.17 7.05 12.91
CA SER A 20 21.49 5.76 12.73
C SER A 20 21.86 5.10 11.40
N THR A 21 21.90 3.77 11.38
CA THR A 21 21.83 3.00 10.14
C THR A 21 20.37 2.57 9.97
N PHE A 22 19.69 3.07 8.96
CA PHE A 22 18.28 2.77 8.74
C PHE A 22 18.09 1.29 8.42
N ASP A 23 17.42 0.57 9.31
CA ASP A 23 17.03 -0.82 9.10
C ASP A 23 15.50 -0.93 8.96
N VAL A 24 15.02 -1.25 7.77
CA VAL A 24 13.58 -1.43 7.50
C VAL A 24 12.92 -2.48 8.40
N ASN A 25 13.70 -3.40 8.98
CA ASN A 25 13.20 -4.41 9.90
C ASN A 25 13.13 -3.93 11.36
N ASN A 26 13.75 -2.79 11.67
CA ASN A 26 13.77 -2.22 13.02
C ASN A 26 12.89 -0.97 13.17
N ILE A 27 12.12 -0.61 12.15
CA ILE A 27 11.15 0.47 12.24
C ILE A 27 9.89 0.00 12.96
N THR A 28 9.26 0.92 13.70
CA THR A 28 7.94 0.67 14.27
C THR A 28 6.88 1.04 13.24
N VAL A 29 6.12 0.05 12.80
CA VAL A 29 4.98 0.22 11.90
C VAL A 29 3.67 -0.08 12.61
N THR A 30 2.60 0.59 12.19
CA THR A 30 1.24 0.35 12.65
C THR A 30 0.43 -0.22 11.49
N ALA A 31 -0.32 -1.29 11.74
CA ALA A 31 -1.19 -1.88 10.73
C ALA A 31 -2.27 -0.88 10.30
N VAL A 32 -2.43 -0.72 8.98
CA VAL A 32 -3.53 0.00 8.33
C VAL A 32 -4.67 -0.97 8.06
N SER A 33 -4.35 -2.10 7.41
CA SER A 33 -5.27 -3.20 7.19
C SER A 33 -4.51 -4.52 7.23
N THR A 34 -5.18 -5.56 7.69
CA THR A 34 -4.66 -6.94 7.64
C THR A 34 -5.45 -7.69 6.59
N ASP A 35 -4.74 -8.32 5.67
CA ASP A 35 -5.31 -9.25 4.73
C ASP A 35 -6.05 -10.36 5.47
N THR A 36 -7.30 -10.62 5.06
CA THR A 36 -8.16 -11.66 5.62
C THR A 36 -8.04 -12.98 4.85
N SER A 37 -7.09 -13.09 3.92
CA SER A 37 -6.82 -14.31 3.16
C SER A 37 -6.66 -15.51 4.07
N THR A 38 -7.33 -16.61 3.72
CA THR A 38 -7.24 -17.87 4.45
C THR A 38 -5.97 -18.66 4.10
N THR A 39 -5.20 -18.20 3.10
CA THR A 39 -3.96 -18.84 2.67
C THR A 39 -2.78 -18.25 3.44
N ALA A 40 -2.29 -18.95 4.45
CA ALA A 40 -1.28 -18.48 5.39
C ALA A 40 0.03 -17.95 4.74
N ASN A 41 0.34 -18.40 3.51
CA ASN A 41 1.56 -17.99 2.81
C ASN A 41 1.40 -16.67 2.03
N THR A 42 0.16 -16.24 1.76
CA THR A 42 -0.15 -14.98 1.07
C THR A 42 -0.62 -13.89 2.03
N ALA A 43 -0.93 -14.23 3.28
CA ALA A 43 -1.36 -13.26 4.28
C ALA A 43 -0.30 -12.19 4.55
N VAL A 44 -0.67 -10.94 4.29
CA VAL A 44 0.17 -9.77 4.47
C VAL A 44 -0.62 -8.64 5.15
N THR A 45 0.09 -7.65 5.67
CA THR A 45 -0.52 -6.49 6.32
C THR A 45 0.01 -5.22 5.66
N LEU A 46 -0.90 -4.33 5.25
CA LEU A 46 -0.53 -2.96 4.91
C LEU A 46 -0.24 -2.21 6.21
N SER A 47 0.94 -1.64 6.32
CA SER A 47 1.41 -0.97 7.52
C SER A 47 1.99 0.40 7.19
N LYS A 48 2.03 1.28 8.20
CA LYS A 48 2.54 2.63 8.07
C LYS A 48 3.46 2.98 9.23
N ASP A 49 4.56 3.67 8.95
CA ASP A 49 5.42 4.24 9.97
C ASP A 49 4.88 5.59 10.47
N SER A 50 5.56 6.17 11.48
CA SER A 50 5.18 7.45 12.08
C SER A 50 5.36 8.66 11.15
N GLN A 51 6.06 8.50 10.03
CA GLN A 51 6.30 9.54 9.02
C GLN A 51 5.38 9.40 7.80
N GLY A 52 4.51 8.36 7.79
CA GLY A 52 3.58 8.09 6.71
C GLY A 52 4.17 7.21 5.59
N GLY A 53 5.36 6.65 5.77
CA GLY A 53 5.92 5.63 4.89
C GLY A 53 5.06 4.38 4.89
N LEU A 54 4.81 3.80 3.73
CA LEU A 54 3.97 2.61 3.57
C LEU A 54 4.82 1.35 3.44
N TYR A 55 4.37 0.28 4.07
CA TYR A 55 5.05 -1.01 4.12
C TYR A 55 4.08 -2.15 3.91
N ILE A 56 4.56 -3.21 3.28
CA ILE A 56 3.94 -4.53 3.27
C ILE A 56 4.66 -5.35 4.34
N THR A 57 3.92 -5.77 5.36
CA THR A 57 4.45 -6.57 6.47
C THR A 57 4.04 -8.03 6.30
N LYS A 58 5.03 -8.93 6.23
CA LYS A 58 4.85 -10.38 6.22
C LYS A 58 5.61 -10.99 7.40
N GLY A 59 4.89 -11.47 8.40
CA GLY A 59 5.51 -11.93 9.64
C GLY A 59 6.29 -10.81 10.34
N SER A 60 7.61 -10.96 10.47
CA SER A 60 8.50 -9.93 11.02
C SER A 60 9.21 -9.09 9.98
N THR A 61 8.94 -9.30 8.69
CA THR A 61 9.61 -8.59 7.59
C THR A 61 8.74 -7.44 7.12
N ASN A 62 9.33 -6.24 7.02
CA ASN A 62 8.72 -5.05 6.45
C ASN A 62 9.35 -4.74 5.08
N ILE A 63 8.53 -4.63 4.06
CA ILE A 63 8.92 -4.27 2.69
C ILE A 63 8.40 -2.87 2.43
N MET A 64 9.29 -1.91 2.27
CA MET A 64 8.91 -0.52 1.99
C MET A 64 8.34 -0.39 0.57
N ILE A 65 7.23 0.33 0.43
CA ILE A 65 6.63 0.62 -0.88
C ILE A 65 7.33 1.84 -1.49
N VAL A 66 7.96 1.64 -2.65
CA VAL A 66 8.80 2.62 -3.34
C VAL A 66 8.48 2.69 -4.83
N ASP A 67 8.91 3.76 -5.49
CA ASP A 67 8.93 3.84 -6.96
C ASP A 67 10.19 3.18 -7.56
N SER A 68 10.32 3.23 -8.89
CA SER A 68 11.47 2.67 -9.61
C SER A 68 12.82 3.36 -9.30
N ASN A 69 12.81 4.49 -8.60
CA ASN A 69 14.01 5.22 -8.17
C ASN A 69 14.30 5.02 -6.67
N ASP A 70 13.67 4.03 -6.04
CA ASP A 70 13.73 3.77 -4.59
C ASP A 70 13.18 4.92 -3.72
N ALA A 71 12.37 5.82 -4.28
CA ALA A 71 11.72 6.87 -3.50
C ALA A 71 10.40 6.37 -2.89
N ALA A 72 10.15 6.70 -1.62
CA ALA A 72 8.90 6.37 -0.96
C ALA A 72 7.70 6.92 -1.73
N VAL A 73 6.69 6.09 -1.96
CA VAL A 73 5.46 6.49 -2.65
C VAL A 73 4.44 6.93 -1.60
N ALA A 74 3.86 8.13 -1.81
CA ALA A 74 2.78 8.66 -0.99
C ALA A 74 1.44 8.40 -1.68
N PHE A 75 0.69 7.43 -1.18
CA PHE A 75 -0.71 7.21 -1.61
C PHE A 75 -1.69 8.01 -0.76
N ASP A 76 -1.30 8.45 0.43
CA ASP A 76 -2.14 9.23 1.33
C ASP A 76 -1.92 10.72 1.07
N TRP A 77 -2.92 11.36 0.51
CA TRP A 77 -2.91 12.80 0.28
C TRP A 77 -4.33 13.37 0.24
N SER A 78 -4.46 14.67 0.46
CA SER A 78 -5.72 15.39 0.30
C SER A 78 -5.47 16.70 -0.42
N GLN A 79 -6.31 17.01 -1.39
CA GLN A 79 -6.23 18.24 -2.16
C GLN A 79 -7.63 18.83 -2.39
N THR A 80 -7.74 20.14 -2.22
CA THR A 80 -8.99 20.86 -2.42
C THR A 80 -8.85 21.80 -3.62
N TRP A 81 -9.82 21.71 -4.52
CA TRP A 81 -10.03 22.65 -5.63
C TRP A 81 -11.33 23.43 -5.41
N ALA A 82 -11.59 24.39 -6.27
CA ALA A 82 -12.85 25.11 -6.25
C ALA A 82 -14.04 24.15 -6.42
N GLY A 83 -14.77 23.89 -5.34
CA GLY A 83 -15.98 23.07 -5.33
C GLY A 83 -15.79 21.58 -5.01
N GLU A 84 -14.57 21.05 -4.95
CA GLU A 84 -14.31 19.64 -4.68
C GLU A 84 -13.09 19.43 -3.79
N THR A 85 -13.16 18.45 -2.89
CA THR A 85 -12.01 17.93 -2.15
C THR A 85 -11.82 16.46 -2.52
N ARG A 86 -10.61 16.11 -2.97
CA ARG A 86 -10.21 14.72 -3.20
C ARG A 86 -9.23 14.27 -2.14
N THR A 87 -9.52 13.13 -1.52
CA THR A 87 -8.64 12.46 -0.56
C THR A 87 -8.29 11.09 -1.11
N SER A 88 -7.01 10.73 -1.06
CA SER A 88 -6.49 9.41 -1.45
C SER A 88 -5.92 8.74 -0.23
N ILE A 89 -6.22 7.46 -0.04
CA ILE A 89 -5.80 6.68 1.12
C ILE A 89 -5.39 5.28 0.66
N ALA A 90 -4.18 4.85 1.01
CA ALA A 90 -3.79 3.44 0.88
C ALA A 90 -4.66 2.62 1.84
N TYR A 91 -5.38 1.64 1.31
CA TYR A 91 -6.48 1.01 2.04
C TYR A 91 -6.22 -0.45 2.40
N ALA A 92 -5.80 -1.28 1.45
CA ALA A 92 -5.61 -2.70 1.63
C ALA A 92 -4.49 -3.24 0.73
N VAL A 93 -3.91 -4.37 1.08
CA VAL A 93 -2.92 -5.07 0.29
C VAL A 93 -3.21 -6.57 0.31
N GLU A 94 -2.96 -7.23 -0.82
CA GLU A 94 -3.05 -8.70 -0.98
C GLU A 94 -1.74 -9.23 -1.52
N GLY A 95 -1.31 -10.42 -1.03
CA GLY A 95 -0.22 -11.19 -1.60
C GLY A 95 -0.73 -12.12 -2.71
N ILE A 96 -0.18 -12.02 -3.92
CA ILE A 96 -0.61 -12.80 -5.08
C ILE A 96 0.39 -13.92 -5.33
N ASP A 97 -0.10 -15.14 -5.33
CA ASP A 97 0.57 -16.36 -5.80
C ASP A 97 -0.05 -16.74 -7.13
N SER A 98 0.62 -16.42 -8.23
CA SER A 98 0.05 -16.53 -9.59
C SER A 98 0.14 -17.94 -10.16
N ASP A 99 1.07 -18.77 -9.66
CA ASP A 99 1.32 -20.12 -10.17
C ASP A 99 0.97 -21.23 -9.16
N SER A 100 0.46 -20.85 -7.99
CA SER A 100 0.02 -21.76 -6.92
C SER A 100 1.14 -22.61 -6.33
N ASP A 101 2.35 -22.08 -6.26
CA ASP A 101 3.51 -22.74 -5.65
C ASP A 101 3.66 -22.45 -4.16
N ASN A 102 2.72 -21.69 -3.57
CA ASN A 102 2.70 -21.17 -2.20
C ASN A 102 3.76 -20.10 -1.93
N THR A 103 4.23 -19.41 -2.98
CA THR A 103 5.12 -18.27 -2.87
C THR A 103 4.43 -17.00 -3.39
N ILE A 104 4.64 -15.87 -2.75
CA ILE A 104 4.12 -14.59 -3.26
C ILE A 104 4.99 -14.14 -4.43
N ASP A 105 4.39 -13.97 -5.61
CA ASP A 105 5.03 -13.44 -6.82
C ASP A 105 5.02 -11.91 -6.88
N LYS A 106 3.97 -11.32 -6.33
CA LYS A 106 3.74 -9.89 -6.30
C LYS A 106 2.69 -9.53 -5.25
N TYR A 107 2.52 -8.25 -5.00
CA TYR A 107 1.44 -7.74 -4.17
C TYR A 107 0.49 -6.89 -5.01
N LYS A 108 -0.76 -6.77 -4.58
CA LYS A 108 -1.74 -5.85 -5.14
C LYS A 108 -2.21 -4.91 -4.04
N LEU A 109 -2.02 -3.60 -4.24
CA LEU A 109 -2.44 -2.54 -3.32
C LEU A 109 -3.77 -1.96 -3.80
N ALA A 110 -4.73 -1.80 -2.89
CA ALA A 110 -5.93 -1.00 -3.12
C ALA A 110 -5.75 0.40 -2.52
N VAL A 111 -6.14 1.40 -3.29
CA VAL A 111 -6.17 2.80 -2.89
C VAL A 111 -7.59 3.31 -3.03
N LYS A 112 -8.14 3.91 -1.98
CA LYS A 112 -9.44 4.54 -1.96
C LYS A 112 -9.30 6.02 -2.27
N HIS A 113 -10.08 6.52 -3.22
CA HIS A 113 -10.23 7.94 -3.51
C HIS A 113 -11.62 8.41 -3.12
N GLU A 114 -11.69 9.35 -2.21
CA GLU A 114 -12.93 10.02 -1.83
C GLU A 114 -13.02 11.39 -2.51
N LEU A 115 -14.05 11.59 -3.31
CA LEU A 115 -14.37 12.87 -3.95
C LEU A 115 -15.55 13.49 -3.22
N LYS A 116 -15.30 14.57 -2.50
CA LYS A 116 -16.32 15.32 -1.76
C LYS A 116 -16.67 16.59 -2.51
N ASN A 117 -17.95 16.74 -2.89
CA ASN A 117 -18.47 18.00 -3.37
C ASN A 117 -18.66 18.98 -2.20
N ASN A 118 -17.94 20.10 -2.21
CA ASN A 118 -17.89 21.04 -1.07
C ASN A 118 -19.20 21.84 -0.92
N SER A 119 -20.04 21.92 -1.95
CA SER A 119 -21.33 22.60 -1.90
C SER A 119 -22.45 21.73 -1.36
N SER A 120 -22.51 20.47 -1.79
CA SER A 120 -23.56 19.52 -1.39
C SER A 120 -23.15 18.58 -0.26
N ASN A 121 -21.85 18.50 0.09
CA ASN A 121 -21.26 17.50 0.96
C ASN A 121 -21.43 16.04 0.46
N ALA A 122 -21.88 15.85 -0.78
CA ALA A 122 -21.94 14.52 -1.37
C ALA A 122 -20.53 13.92 -1.52
N VAL A 123 -20.38 12.66 -1.17
CA VAL A 123 -19.12 11.90 -1.30
C VAL A 123 -19.32 10.79 -2.31
N THR A 124 -18.38 10.66 -3.23
CA THR A 124 -18.28 9.56 -4.19
C THR A 124 -16.94 8.86 -3.98
N ASN A 125 -16.96 7.53 -3.91
CA ASN A 125 -15.75 6.74 -3.79
C ASN A 125 -15.36 6.15 -5.15
N GLN A 126 -14.07 6.19 -5.45
CA GLN A 126 -13.45 5.51 -6.57
C GLN A 126 -12.28 4.68 -6.01
N TRP A 127 -12.11 3.50 -6.54
CA TRP A 127 -11.04 2.62 -6.15
C TRP A 127 -10.00 2.52 -7.25
N GLN A 128 -8.77 2.34 -6.84
CA GLN A 128 -7.62 2.10 -7.69
C GLN A 128 -6.91 0.86 -7.16
N THR A 129 -6.49 -0.03 -8.04
CA THR A 129 -5.55 -1.08 -7.69
C THR A 129 -4.28 -0.95 -8.50
N ILE A 130 -3.16 -1.35 -7.91
CA ILE A 130 -1.85 -1.29 -8.52
C ILE A 130 -0.99 -2.46 -8.02
N GLU A 131 -0.16 -3.04 -8.90
CA GLU A 131 0.74 -4.11 -8.51
C GLU A 131 2.06 -3.57 -7.97
N ILE A 132 2.62 -4.35 -7.04
CA ILE A 132 3.88 -4.05 -6.36
C ILE A 132 4.72 -5.33 -6.42
N SER A 133 5.97 -5.22 -6.84
CA SER A 133 6.89 -6.36 -6.87
C SER A 133 7.21 -6.89 -5.47
N THR A 134 7.77 -8.07 -5.36
CA THR A 134 8.24 -8.64 -4.08
C THR A 134 9.35 -7.82 -3.41
N ALA A 135 10.00 -6.93 -4.16
CA ALA A 135 10.96 -5.96 -3.63
C ALA A 135 10.33 -4.63 -3.14
N GLY A 136 8.99 -4.50 -3.23
CA GLY A 136 8.28 -3.28 -2.82
C GLY A 136 8.17 -2.19 -3.89
N VAL A 137 8.58 -2.46 -5.14
CA VAL A 137 8.55 -1.48 -6.22
C VAL A 137 7.18 -1.45 -6.89
N VAL A 138 6.58 -0.27 -6.97
CA VAL A 138 5.27 -0.03 -7.62
C VAL A 138 5.41 -0.14 -9.13
N ASP A 139 4.54 -0.93 -9.77
CA ASP A 139 4.39 -0.98 -11.22
C ASP A 139 3.19 -0.14 -11.68
N TRP A 140 3.47 1.12 -12.03
CA TRP A 140 2.45 2.07 -12.48
C TRP A 140 1.74 1.68 -13.78
N SER A 141 2.28 0.73 -14.55
CA SER A 141 1.65 0.24 -15.78
C SER A 141 0.45 -0.68 -15.52
N THR A 142 0.30 -1.17 -14.28
CA THR A 142 -0.77 -2.09 -13.87
C THR A 142 -1.95 -1.38 -13.21
N GLU A 143 -1.90 -0.05 -13.15
CA GLU A 143 -2.91 0.78 -12.50
C GLU A 143 -4.29 0.60 -13.14
N THR A 144 -5.29 0.29 -12.31
CA THR A 144 -6.69 0.17 -12.74
C THR A 144 -7.61 0.93 -11.81
N PHE A 145 -8.65 1.57 -12.36
CA PHE A 145 -9.64 2.34 -11.62
C PHE A 145 -11.04 1.74 -11.78
N GLY A 146 -11.87 1.79 -10.73
CA GLY A 146 -13.23 1.30 -10.80
C GLY A 146 -14.01 1.46 -9.50
N GLU A 147 -15.18 0.81 -9.47
CA GLU A 147 -15.97 0.61 -8.25
C GLU A 147 -15.32 -0.49 -7.39
N ALA A 148 -15.58 -0.50 -6.07
CA ALA A 148 -15.04 -1.49 -5.13
C ALA A 148 -15.20 -2.94 -5.64
N LYS A 149 -16.39 -3.32 -6.01
CA LYS A 149 -16.75 -4.65 -6.49
C LYS A 149 -15.89 -5.20 -7.63
N LEU A 150 -15.29 -4.32 -8.47
CA LEU A 150 -14.42 -4.75 -9.56
C LEU A 150 -13.04 -5.21 -9.06
N HIS A 151 -12.70 -4.89 -7.82
CA HIS A 151 -11.40 -5.15 -7.23
C HIS A 151 -11.44 -6.13 -6.05
N GLU A 152 -12.63 -6.37 -5.48
CA GLU A 152 -12.81 -7.22 -4.30
C GLU A 152 -12.42 -8.67 -4.53
N ALA A 153 -12.78 -9.24 -5.69
CA ALA A 153 -12.40 -10.60 -6.05
C ALA A 153 -10.89 -10.78 -6.11
N ASP A 154 -10.18 -9.80 -6.68
CA ASP A 154 -8.72 -9.83 -6.83
C ASP A 154 -7.99 -9.66 -5.50
N LEU A 155 -8.61 -8.96 -4.53
CA LEU A 155 -8.06 -8.67 -3.22
C LEU A 155 -8.61 -9.60 -2.12
N ASN A 156 -9.61 -10.43 -2.47
CA ASN A 156 -10.34 -11.28 -1.53
C ASN A 156 -10.80 -10.52 -0.27
N GLN A 157 -11.18 -9.26 -0.44
CA GLN A 157 -11.58 -8.34 0.63
C GLN A 157 -12.84 -7.57 0.25
N ASP A 158 -13.73 -7.37 1.23
CA ASP A 158 -14.87 -6.46 1.14
C ASP A 158 -14.36 -5.02 1.29
N LEU A 159 -14.24 -4.30 0.18
CA LEU A 159 -13.66 -2.96 0.15
C LEU A 159 -14.66 -1.87 0.50
N ASP A 160 -15.94 -2.04 0.20
CA ASP A 160 -16.95 -1.03 0.42
C ASP A 160 -17.79 -1.26 1.70
N GLY A 161 -17.61 -2.41 2.35
CA GLY A 161 -18.25 -2.75 3.62
C GLY A 161 -19.70 -3.20 3.47
N ASP A 162 -20.10 -3.67 2.28
CA ASP A 162 -21.46 -4.15 2.02
C ASP A 162 -21.71 -5.58 2.54
N GLY A 163 -20.66 -6.27 3.00
CA GLY A 163 -20.68 -7.62 3.54
C GLY A 163 -20.53 -8.72 2.49
N SER A 164 -20.19 -8.37 1.26
CA SER A 164 -19.99 -9.30 0.14
C SER A 164 -18.61 -9.10 -0.48
N ILE A 165 -18.03 -10.19 -0.98
CA ILE A 165 -16.87 -10.15 -1.88
C ILE A 165 -17.38 -10.59 -3.25
N TRP A 166 -17.38 -9.69 -4.21
CA TRP A 166 -17.85 -10.00 -5.57
C TRP A 166 -16.86 -10.92 -6.30
N SER A 167 -17.36 -11.97 -6.89
CA SER A 167 -16.57 -12.97 -7.65
C SER A 167 -17.01 -13.03 -9.12
#